data_301732c9cd186c38f16a677992da32a0
#
_entry.id   301732c9cd186c38f16a677992da32a0
#
_cell.length_a   1.000
_cell.length_b   1.000
_cell.length_c   1.000
_cell.angle_alpha   90.00
_cell.angle_beta   90.00
_cell.angle_gamma   90.00
#
_symmetry.space_group_name_H-M   'P 1'
#
loop_
_entity.id
_entity.type
_entity.pdbx_description
1 polymer ?
#
loop_
_entity_poly.entity_id
_entity_poly.type
_entity_poly.pdbx_seq_one_letter_code
_entity_poly.pdbx_strand_id
1 'polypeptide(L)'
;MTVLFDGIASGMLLFLISVGLSVTLGLMNFVNLAHGAFAMVGGYVCVTLLNRLGVPFLLSLPLAALATAAVGVLLERVLYRRLYGATHLDQVLFSISLVFMSMAAASYFFGANQQPLQLPEFLRGQFKLPGVDMGVYRLFLIVVSGLIAWGLQALVSGTRFGAQLRASVDNPRAARGVGINVERI
;
A
#
# COMPACT_ATOMS: atom_id res chain seq x y z
N MET A 1 29.00 -7.00 -0.04
CA MET A 1 27.78 -7.78 -0.30
C MET A 1 26.62 -7.36 0.60
N THR A 2 26.80 -7.12 1.90
CA THR A 2 25.76 -6.66 2.85
C THR A 2 25.09 -5.36 2.40
N VAL A 3 25.87 -4.37 1.94
CA VAL A 3 25.34 -3.08 1.44
C VAL A 3 24.42 -3.25 0.23
N LEU A 4 24.77 -4.16 -0.68
CA LEU A 4 23.92 -4.45 -1.85
C LEU A 4 22.57 -5.08 -1.43
N PHE A 5 22.62 -6.02 -0.50
CA PHE A 5 21.43 -6.67 0.06
C PHE A 5 20.53 -5.66 0.79
N ASP A 6 21.13 -4.79 1.59
CA ASP A 6 20.44 -3.71 2.29
C ASP A 6 19.81 -2.70 1.32
N GLY A 7 20.53 -2.41 0.24
CA GLY A 7 20.04 -1.57 -0.85
C GLY A 7 18.83 -2.19 -1.56
N ILE A 8 18.86 -3.50 -1.84
CA ILE A 8 17.73 -4.20 -2.44
C ILE A 8 16.52 -4.20 -1.50
N ALA A 9 16.70 -4.49 -0.21
CA ALA A 9 15.62 -4.49 0.76
C ALA A 9 14.96 -3.09 0.89
N SER A 10 15.77 -2.05 0.96
CA SER A 10 15.29 -0.66 0.98
C SER A 10 14.61 -0.26 -0.34
N GLY A 11 15.17 -0.68 -1.47
CA GLY A 11 14.58 -0.48 -2.80
C GLY A 11 13.21 -1.16 -2.93
N MET A 12 13.03 -2.35 -2.36
CA MET A 12 11.74 -3.05 -2.35
C MET A 12 10.69 -2.33 -1.51
N LEU A 13 11.07 -1.71 -0.38
CA LEU A 13 10.15 -0.86 0.40
C LEU A 13 9.72 0.37 -0.39
N LEU A 14 10.66 1.06 -1.03
CA LEU A 14 10.35 2.21 -1.88
C LEU A 14 9.47 1.79 -3.07
N PHE A 15 9.72 0.62 -3.66
CA PHE A 15 8.88 0.06 -4.71
C PHE A 15 7.44 -0.14 -4.23
N LEU A 16 7.21 -0.73 -3.05
CA LEU A 16 5.86 -0.93 -2.50
C LEU A 16 5.10 0.39 -2.31
N ILE A 17 5.79 1.43 -1.83
CA ILE A 17 5.19 2.75 -1.69
C ILE A 17 4.87 3.37 -3.05
N SER A 18 5.76 3.22 -4.02
CA SER A 18 5.63 3.81 -5.35
C SER A 18 4.61 3.10 -6.23
N VAL A 19 4.48 1.77 -6.10
CA VAL A 19 3.57 0.98 -6.95
C VAL A 19 2.12 1.36 -6.73
N GLY A 20 1.72 1.68 -5.51
CA GLY A 20 0.36 2.14 -5.22
C GLY A 20 0.03 3.47 -5.92
N LEU A 21 0.97 4.42 -5.91
CA LEU A 21 0.82 5.67 -6.65
C LEU A 21 0.78 5.43 -8.17
N SER A 22 1.65 4.56 -8.68
CA SER A 22 1.70 4.21 -10.11
C SER A 22 0.41 3.55 -10.59
N VAL A 23 -0.19 2.68 -9.77
CA VAL A 23 -1.47 2.03 -10.09
C VAL A 23 -2.60 3.05 -10.11
N THR A 24 -2.72 3.93 -9.13
CA THR A 24 -3.79 4.93 -9.08
C THR A 24 -3.65 5.96 -10.20
N LEU A 25 -2.44 6.46 -10.45
CA LEU A 25 -2.21 7.41 -11.53
C LEU A 25 -2.35 6.76 -12.91
N GLY A 26 -1.77 5.58 -13.10
CA GLY A 26 -1.77 4.89 -14.40
C GLY A 26 -3.10 4.27 -14.79
N LEU A 27 -3.91 3.83 -13.83
CA LEU A 27 -5.18 3.15 -14.11
C LEU A 27 -6.42 4.06 -13.89
N MET A 28 -6.32 5.05 -13.01
CA MET A 28 -7.47 5.92 -12.70
C MET A 28 -7.27 7.35 -13.19
N ASN A 29 -6.08 7.70 -13.69
CA ASN A 29 -5.70 9.08 -14.01
C ASN A 29 -5.99 10.06 -12.85
N PHE A 30 -5.87 9.55 -11.62
CA PHE A 30 -6.15 10.27 -10.38
C PHE A 30 -4.85 10.46 -9.59
N VAL A 31 -4.52 11.73 -9.30
CA VAL A 31 -3.31 12.06 -8.53
C VAL A 31 -3.60 11.90 -7.03
N ASN A 32 -3.20 10.77 -6.46
CA ASN A 32 -3.38 10.48 -5.05
C ASN A 32 -2.04 10.44 -4.30
N LEU A 33 -1.67 11.54 -3.68
CA LEU A 33 -0.47 11.64 -2.84
C LEU A 33 -0.67 11.06 -1.43
N ALA A 34 -1.91 10.73 -1.06
CA ALA A 34 -2.22 10.19 0.28
C ALA A 34 -1.83 8.71 0.45
N HIS A 35 -1.17 8.08 -0.55
CA HIS A 35 -0.76 6.68 -0.44
C HIS A 35 0.11 6.40 0.79
N GLY A 36 1.03 7.31 1.13
CA GLY A 36 1.82 7.23 2.36
C GLY A 36 0.98 7.30 3.64
N ALA A 37 -0.13 8.04 3.64
CA ALA A 37 -1.06 8.08 4.77
C ALA A 37 -1.76 6.73 5.00
N PHE A 38 -2.14 6.03 3.92
CA PHE A 38 -2.69 4.67 4.04
C PHE A 38 -1.65 3.68 4.58
N ALA A 39 -0.39 3.77 4.14
CA ALA A 39 0.69 2.96 4.68
C ALA A 39 0.88 3.22 6.19
N MET A 40 0.82 4.48 6.62
CA MET A 40 0.87 4.88 8.03
C MET A 40 -0.31 4.29 8.82
N VAL A 41 -1.53 4.38 8.32
CA VAL A 41 -2.72 3.77 8.96
C VAL A 41 -2.51 2.26 9.13
N GLY A 42 -2.05 1.56 8.08
CA GLY A 42 -1.74 0.14 8.15
C GLY A 42 -0.69 -0.19 9.21
N GLY A 43 0.36 0.61 9.31
CA GLY A 43 1.40 0.48 10.33
C GLY A 43 0.85 0.63 11.75
N TYR A 44 0.05 1.66 12.02
CA TYR A 44 -0.57 1.86 13.33
C TYR A 44 -1.59 0.78 13.71
N VAL A 45 -2.38 0.30 12.74
CA VAL A 45 -3.27 -0.85 12.95
C VAL A 45 -2.46 -2.10 13.30
N CYS A 46 -1.39 -2.38 12.55
CA CYS A 46 -0.51 -3.52 12.81
C CYS A 46 0.10 -3.46 14.22
N VAL A 47 0.66 -2.31 14.61
CA VAL A 47 1.23 -2.09 15.95
C VAL A 47 0.18 -2.26 17.04
N THR A 48 -1.05 -1.77 16.81
CA THR A 48 -2.15 -1.91 17.78
C THR A 48 -2.55 -3.38 17.95
N LEU A 49 -2.67 -4.13 16.86
CA LEU A 49 -2.96 -5.56 16.88
C LEU A 49 -1.89 -6.35 17.65
N LEU A 50 -0.63 -6.02 17.41
CA LEU A 50 0.51 -6.67 18.08
C LEU A 50 0.61 -6.32 19.56
N ASN A 51 0.66 -5.02 19.89
CA ASN A 51 1.02 -4.55 21.22
C ASN A 51 -0.17 -4.53 22.18
N ARG A 52 -1.40 -4.27 21.70
CA ARG A 52 -2.60 -4.19 22.56
C ARG A 52 -3.43 -5.45 22.56
N LEU A 53 -3.54 -6.13 21.42
CA LEU A 53 -4.40 -7.31 21.26
C LEU A 53 -3.61 -8.63 21.28
N GLY A 54 -2.28 -8.59 21.28
CA GLY A 54 -1.44 -9.79 21.32
C GLY A 54 -1.57 -10.69 20.09
N VAL A 55 -2.03 -10.16 18.96
CA VAL A 55 -2.23 -10.94 17.73
C VAL A 55 -0.87 -11.34 17.15
N PRO A 56 -0.65 -12.60 16.74
CA PRO A 56 0.60 -13.03 16.12
C PRO A 56 0.96 -12.16 14.89
N PHE A 57 2.26 -11.87 14.71
CA PHE A 57 2.77 -10.97 13.66
C PHE A 57 2.27 -11.35 12.26
N LEU A 58 2.34 -12.64 11.88
CA LEU A 58 1.89 -13.09 10.56
C LEU A 58 0.40 -12.88 10.32
N LEU A 59 -0.41 -12.90 11.37
CA LEU A 59 -1.85 -12.65 11.28
C LEU A 59 -2.18 -11.15 11.31
N SER A 60 -1.35 -10.36 12.00
CA SER A 60 -1.53 -8.90 12.08
C SER A 60 -1.34 -8.20 10.72
N LEU A 61 -0.47 -8.73 9.85
CA LEU A 61 -0.24 -8.17 8.51
C LEU A 61 -1.49 -8.20 7.61
N PRO A 62 -2.14 -9.35 7.35
CA PRO A 62 -3.35 -9.37 6.55
C PRO A 62 -4.53 -8.64 7.23
N LEU A 63 -4.65 -8.68 8.55
CA LEU A 63 -5.67 -7.93 9.27
C LEU A 63 -5.47 -6.42 9.14
N ALA A 64 -4.24 -5.93 9.25
CA ALA A 64 -3.91 -4.52 9.01
C ALA A 64 -4.18 -4.11 7.56
N ALA A 65 -3.85 -4.98 6.59
CA ALA A 65 -4.16 -4.75 5.18
C ALA A 65 -5.67 -4.66 4.93
N LEU A 66 -6.47 -5.57 5.50
CA LEU A 66 -7.93 -5.54 5.40
C LEU A 66 -8.54 -4.30 6.06
N ALA A 67 -8.07 -3.92 7.26
CA ALA A 67 -8.52 -2.72 7.95
C ALA A 67 -8.21 -1.46 7.14
N THR A 68 -6.99 -1.35 6.60
CA THR A 68 -6.58 -0.23 5.74
C THR A 68 -7.38 -0.21 4.44
N ALA A 69 -7.63 -1.36 3.83
CA ALA A 69 -8.49 -1.47 2.65
C ALA A 69 -9.93 -1.00 2.95
N ALA A 70 -10.49 -1.38 4.11
CA ALA A 70 -11.81 -0.92 4.53
C ALA A 70 -11.87 0.61 4.69
N VAL A 71 -10.84 1.21 5.31
CA VAL A 71 -10.70 2.68 5.40
C VAL A 71 -10.60 3.29 4.00
N GLY A 72 -9.80 2.69 3.10
CA GLY A 72 -9.67 3.13 1.72
C GLY A 72 -11.00 3.13 0.96
N VAL A 73 -11.76 2.03 1.05
CA VAL A 73 -13.10 1.91 0.43
C VAL A 73 -14.07 2.95 1.02
N LEU A 74 -14.02 3.20 2.33
CA LEU A 74 -14.86 4.21 2.95
C LEU A 74 -14.54 5.62 2.43
N LEU A 75 -13.25 5.98 2.41
CA LEU A 75 -12.78 7.27 1.91
C LEU A 75 -13.08 7.43 0.41
N GLU A 76 -12.92 6.37 -0.37
CA GLU A 76 -13.28 6.37 -1.78
C GLU A 76 -14.76 6.70 -1.97
N ARG A 77 -15.65 5.99 -1.30
CA ARG A 77 -17.10 6.17 -1.45
C ARG A 77 -17.61 7.52 -0.97
N VAL A 78 -17.03 8.06 0.11
CA VAL A 78 -17.50 9.30 0.76
C VAL A 78 -16.86 10.53 0.16
N LEU A 79 -15.55 10.47 -0.14
CA LEU A 79 -14.74 11.64 -0.48
C LEU A 79 -14.19 11.59 -1.92
N TYR A 80 -13.47 10.54 -2.31
CA TYR A 80 -12.79 10.49 -3.59
C TYR A 80 -13.75 10.50 -4.80
N ARG A 81 -14.90 9.85 -4.69
CA ARG A 81 -15.94 9.86 -5.75
C ARG A 81 -16.37 11.27 -6.16
N ARG A 82 -16.35 12.21 -5.24
CA ARG A 82 -16.71 13.61 -5.51
C ARG A 82 -15.62 14.36 -6.29
N LEU A 83 -14.43 13.82 -6.31
CA LEU A 83 -13.23 14.44 -6.90
C LEU A 83 -12.86 13.84 -8.27
N TYR A 84 -13.56 12.81 -8.76
CA TYR A 84 -13.25 12.20 -10.06
C TYR A 84 -13.47 13.17 -11.25
N GLY A 85 -14.38 14.13 -11.12
CA GLY A 85 -14.59 15.19 -12.10
C GLY A 85 -13.85 16.49 -11.81
N ALA A 86 -13.09 16.57 -10.73
CA ALA A 86 -12.36 17.76 -10.32
C ALA A 86 -11.02 17.89 -11.06
N THR A 87 -10.42 19.07 -10.99
CA THR A 87 -9.12 19.30 -11.61
C THR A 87 -8.01 18.51 -10.89
N HIS A 88 -6.90 18.22 -11.59
CA HIS A 88 -5.75 17.56 -10.96
C HIS A 88 -5.20 18.34 -9.75
N LEU A 89 -5.32 19.66 -9.79
CA LEU A 89 -4.92 20.51 -8.66
C LEU A 89 -5.79 20.25 -7.42
N ASP A 90 -7.11 20.16 -7.60
CA ASP A 90 -8.02 19.85 -6.48
C ASP A 90 -7.75 18.47 -5.87
N GLN A 91 -7.45 17.48 -6.73
CA GLN A 91 -7.09 16.12 -6.30
C GLN A 91 -5.80 16.12 -5.49
N VAL A 92 -4.78 16.86 -5.93
CA VAL A 92 -3.51 17.00 -5.21
C VAL A 92 -3.72 17.70 -3.87
N LEU A 93 -4.42 18.84 -3.84
CA LEU A 93 -4.69 19.59 -2.61
C LEU A 93 -5.47 18.76 -1.60
N PHE A 94 -6.49 18.03 -2.07
CA PHE A 94 -7.25 17.11 -1.23
C PHE A 94 -6.37 16.00 -0.64
N SER A 95 -5.55 15.36 -1.46
CA SER A 95 -4.70 14.26 -1.01
C SER A 95 -3.63 14.73 -0.01
N ILE A 96 -3.06 15.92 -0.20
CA ILE A 96 -2.14 16.55 0.77
C ILE A 96 -2.87 16.84 2.08
N SER A 97 -4.09 17.40 2.01
CA SER A 97 -4.90 17.66 3.21
C SER A 97 -5.18 16.38 3.99
N LEU A 98 -5.46 15.27 3.29
CA LEU A 98 -5.66 13.96 3.91
C LEU A 98 -4.39 13.44 4.60
N VAL A 99 -3.20 13.70 4.03
CA VAL A 99 -1.92 13.37 4.68
C VAL A 99 -1.79 14.12 6.00
N PHE A 100 -2.00 15.44 6.01
CA PHE A 100 -1.91 16.24 7.23
C PHE A 100 -2.92 15.82 8.28
N MET A 101 -4.17 15.56 7.88
CA MET A 101 -5.20 15.04 8.79
C MET A 101 -4.80 13.70 9.39
N SER A 102 -4.24 12.80 8.58
CA SER A 102 -3.77 11.49 9.05
C SER A 102 -2.60 11.61 10.01
N MET A 103 -1.66 12.50 9.76
CA MET A 103 -0.54 12.78 10.67
C MET A 103 -1.03 13.37 12.00
N ALA A 104 -1.94 14.33 11.96
CA ALA A 104 -2.55 14.92 13.15
C ALA A 104 -3.32 13.87 13.97
N ALA A 105 -4.13 13.04 13.31
CA ALA A 105 -4.84 11.95 13.97
C ALA A 105 -3.88 10.93 14.60
N ALA A 106 -2.82 10.52 13.89
CA ALA A 106 -1.81 9.62 14.43
C ALA A 106 -1.14 10.22 15.69
N SER A 107 -0.76 11.50 15.64
CA SER A 107 -0.16 12.19 16.80
C SER A 107 -1.13 12.30 17.97
N TYR A 108 -2.41 12.51 17.70
CA TYR A 108 -3.44 12.58 18.73
C TYR A 108 -3.69 11.24 19.44
N PHE A 109 -3.82 10.15 18.68
CA PHE A 109 -4.17 8.83 19.24
C PHE A 109 -2.97 8.05 19.78
N PHE A 110 -1.79 8.22 19.20
CA PHE A 110 -0.58 7.44 19.50
C PHE A 110 0.54 8.29 20.10
N GLY A 111 0.40 9.61 20.10
CA GLY A 111 1.44 10.53 20.56
C GLY A 111 2.54 10.76 19.52
N ALA A 112 3.51 11.62 19.86
CA ALA A 112 4.62 11.99 18.99
C ALA A 112 5.77 10.95 19.00
N ASN A 113 5.73 9.96 19.88
CA ASN A 113 6.79 8.98 20.02
C ASN A 113 6.66 7.85 19.00
N GLN A 114 7.83 7.35 18.55
CA GLN A 114 7.86 6.16 17.70
C GLN A 114 7.23 4.97 18.42
N GLN A 115 6.34 4.28 17.73
CA GLN A 115 5.73 3.08 18.27
C GLN A 115 6.66 1.87 18.00
N PRO A 116 7.18 1.21 19.05
CA PRO A 116 8.06 0.07 18.85
C PRO A 116 7.29 -1.12 18.28
N LEU A 117 7.80 -1.68 17.19
CA LEU A 117 7.31 -2.93 16.62
C LEU A 117 8.12 -4.08 17.22
N GLN A 118 7.46 -4.94 17.98
CA GLN A 118 8.09 -6.16 18.50
C GLN A 118 8.10 -7.22 17.38
N LEU A 119 9.26 -7.36 16.74
CA LEU A 119 9.47 -8.45 15.78
C LEU A 119 9.45 -9.80 16.50
N PRO A 120 8.78 -10.81 15.94
CA PRO A 120 8.83 -12.17 16.47
C PRO A 120 10.26 -12.75 16.39
N GLU A 121 10.57 -13.68 17.28
CA GLU A 121 11.93 -14.23 17.41
C GLU A 121 12.48 -14.81 16.11
N PHE A 122 11.63 -15.43 15.30
CA PHE A 122 12.04 -16.02 14.01
C PHE A 122 12.48 -14.98 12.97
N LEU A 123 12.11 -13.70 13.11
CA LEU A 123 12.53 -12.59 12.23
C LEU A 123 13.70 -11.79 12.80
N ARG A 124 14.06 -11.99 14.07
CA ARG A 124 15.21 -11.30 14.71
C ARG A 124 16.56 -11.94 14.37
N GLY A 125 16.55 -13.11 13.76
CA GLY A 125 17.74 -13.84 13.38
C GLY A 125 18.60 -13.13 12.33
N GLN A 126 19.88 -13.49 12.32
CA GLN A 126 20.81 -13.14 11.24
C GLN A 126 21.32 -14.43 10.59
N PHE A 127 21.20 -14.53 9.30
CA PHE A 127 21.88 -15.57 8.51
C PHE A 127 23.31 -15.11 8.26
N LYS A 128 24.26 -15.82 8.84
CA LYS A 128 25.69 -15.62 8.57
C LYS A 128 26.12 -16.55 7.47
N LEU A 129 26.23 -16.04 6.25
CA LEU A 129 26.95 -16.69 5.17
C LEU A 129 28.38 -16.14 5.12
N PRO A 130 29.38 -16.93 4.65
CA PRO A 130 30.74 -16.45 4.54
C PRO A 130 30.81 -15.14 3.75
N GLY A 131 31.09 -14.02 4.44
CA GLY A 131 31.18 -12.68 3.84
C GLY A 131 29.90 -11.88 3.70
N VAL A 132 28.73 -12.36 4.21
CA VAL A 132 27.47 -11.63 4.15
C VAL A 132 26.64 -11.88 5.42
N ASP A 133 26.44 -10.83 6.21
CA ASP A 133 25.47 -10.86 7.32
C ASP A 133 24.12 -10.39 6.80
N MET A 134 23.16 -11.31 6.66
CA MET A 134 21.82 -11.02 6.18
C MET A 134 20.80 -11.08 7.32
N GLY A 135 20.10 -9.97 7.58
CA GLY A 135 18.99 -9.95 8.52
C GLY A 135 17.79 -10.72 7.96
N VAL A 136 17.25 -11.68 8.71
CA VAL A 136 16.06 -12.47 8.30
C VAL A 136 14.87 -11.57 7.98
N TYR A 137 14.67 -10.48 8.72
CA TYR A 137 13.62 -9.51 8.47
C TYR A 137 13.73 -8.86 7.09
N ARG A 138 14.94 -8.54 6.61
CA ARG A 138 15.16 -7.96 5.29
C ARG A 138 14.84 -8.95 4.17
N LEU A 139 15.21 -10.21 4.36
CA LEU A 139 14.83 -11.28 3.44
C LEU A 139 13.31 -11.44 3.36
N PHE A 140 12.64 -11.43 4.51
CA PHE A 140 11.19 -11.44 4.60
C PHE A 140 10.56 -10.27 3.82
N LEU A 141 11.08 -9.05 3.97
CA LEU A 141 10.61 -7.88 3.22
C LEU A 141 10.77 -8.06 1.71
N ILE A 142 11.91 -8.56 1.24
CA ILE A 142 12.16 -8.80 -0.20
C ILE A 142 11.15 -9.82 -0.74
N VAL A 143 10.96 -10.93 -0.03
CA VAL A 143 10.02 -11.99 -0.44
C VAL A 143 8.58 -11.48 -0.49
N VAL A 144 8.12 -10.81 0.58
CA VAL A 144 6.76 -10.26 0.64
C VAL A 144 6.53 -9.21 -0.44
N SER A 145 7.50 -8.31 -0.64
CA SER A 145 7.42 -7.28 -1.69
C SER A 145 7.38 -7.90 -3.09
N GLY A 146 8.20 -8.93 -3.32
CA GLY A 146 8.20 -9.68 -4.58
C GLY A 146 6.88 -10.41 -4.84
N LEU A 147 6.28 -11.02 -3.80
CA LEU A 147 4.98 -11.68 -3.91
C LEU A 147 3.85 -10.67 -4.21
N ILE A 148 3.88 -9.49 -3.57
CA ILE A 148 2.92 -8.42 -3.85
C ILE A 148 3.08 -7.91 -5.28
N ALA A 149 4.31 -7.67 -5.73
CA ALA A 149 4.60 -7.25 -7.10
C ALA A 149 4.10 -8.26 -8.13
N TRP A 150 4.42 -9.54 -7.90
CA TRP A 150 3.96 -10.63 -8.76
C TRP A 150 2.43 -10.77 -8.76
N GLY A 151 1.80 -10.67 -7.59
CA GLY A 151 0.35 -10.73 -7.43
C GLY A 151 -0.35 -9.58 -8.16
N LEU A 152 0.16 -8.35 -8.05
CA LEU A 152 -0.35 -7.19 -8.79
C LEU A 152 -0.20 -7.37 -10.30
N GLN A 153 0.98 -7.82 -10.75
CA GLN A 153 1.23 -8.10 -12.16
C GLN A 153 0.28 -9.18 -12.70
N ALA A 154 0.09 -10.27 -11.95
CA ALA A 154 -0.83 -11.34 -12.31
C ALA A 154 -2.29 -10.85 -12.33
N LEU A 155 -2.68 -10.02 -11.38
CA LEU A 155 -4.02 -9.43 -11.31
C LEU A 155 -4.28 -8.53 -12.52
N VAL A 156 -3.37 -7.62 -12.82
CA VAL A 156 -3.53 -6.65 -13.90
C VAL A 156 -3.38 -7.29 -15.28
N SER A 157 -2.41 -8.19 -15.47
CA SER A 157 -2.10 -8.77 -16.79
C SER A 157 -2.84 -10.08 -17.07
N GLY A 158 -3.12 -10.88 -16.04
CA GLY A 158 -3.61 -12.25 -16.18
C GLY A 158 -5.11 -12.44 -15.95
N THR A 159 -5.84 -11.41 -15.50
CA THR A 159 -7.26 -11.58 -15.15
C THR A 159 -8.21 -10.83 -16.09
N ARG A 160 -9.46 -11.29 -16.14
CA ARG A 160 -10.55 -10.58 -16.84
C ARG A 160 -10.79 -9.19 -16.25
N PHE A 161 -10.66 -9.05 -14.93
CA PHE A 161 -10.77 -7.76 -14.25
C PHE A 161 -9.68 -6.79 -14.74
N GLY A 162 -8.41 -7.21 -14.79
CA GLY A 162 -7.33 -6.38 -15.29
C GLY A 162 -7.47 -6.01 -16.77
N ALA A 163 -8.02 -6.91 -17.61
CA ALA A 163 -8.32 -6.60 -19.01
C ALA A 163 -9.42 -5.54 -19.13
N GLN A 164 -10.50 -5.67 -18.37
CA GLN A 164 -11.59 -4.69 -18.31
C GLN A 164 -11.12 -3.34 -17.79
N LEU A 165 -10.29 -3.34 -16.74
CA LEU A 165 -9.70 -2.14 -16.16
C LEU A 165 -8.87 -1.38 -17.20
N ARG A 166 -7.92 -2.06 -17.87
CA ARG A 166 -7.12 -1.43 -18.96
C ARG A 166 -7.98 -0.88 -20.08
N ALA A 167 -8.96 -1.67 -20.56
CA ALA A 167 -9.87 -1.22 -21.62
C ALA A 167 -10.66 0.03 -21.19
N SER A 168 -11.07 0.12 -19.93
CA SER A 168 -11.81 1.27 -19.39
C SER A 168 -10.94 2.53 -19.29
N VAL A 169 -9.64 2.37 -19.06
CA VAL A 169 -8.68 3.48 -19.00
C VAL A 169 -8.26 3.94 -20.38
N ASP A 170 -7.95 3.00 -21.28
CA ASP A 170 -7.48 3.31 -22.63
C ASP A 170 -8.57 4.01 -23.47
N ASN A 171 -9.78 3.48 -23.45
CA ASN A 171 -10.91 4.08 -24.14
C ASN A 171 -12.25 3.81 -23.45
N PRO A 172 -12.68 4.71 -22.52
CA PRO A 172 -13.93 4.54 -21.76
C PRO A 172 -15.17 4.45 -22.64
N ARG A 173 -15.18 5.12 -23.83
CA ARG A 173 -16.31 5.08 -24.75
C ARG A 173 -16.43 3.72 -25.43
N ALA A 174 -15.33 3.19 -25.94
CA ALA A 174 -15.29 1.87 -26.55
C ALA A 174 -15.61 0.77 -25.52
N ALA A 175 -15.06 0.87 -24.30
CA ALA A 175 -15.33 -0.07 -23.21
C ALA A 175 -16.84 -0.14 -22.88
N ARG A 176 -17.52 1.01 -22.79
CA ARG A 176 -18.99 1.04 -22.60
C ARG A 176 -19.73 0.43 -23.79
N GLY A 177 -19.25 0.64 -25.02
CA GLY A 177 -19.84 0.05 -26.23
C GLY A 177 -19.84 -1.47 -26.27
N VAL A 178 -18.85 -2.12 -25.63
CA VAL A 178 -18.76 -3.58 -25.49
C VAL A 178 -19.37 -4.10 -24.17
N GLY A 179 -20.12 -3.26 -23.44
CA GLY A 179 -20.87 -3.65 -22.24
C GLY A 179 -20.09 -3.63 -20.95
N ILE A 180 -18.88 -3.05 -20.90
CA ILE A 180 -18.11 -2.90 -19.68
C ILE A 180 -18.68 -1.73 -18.87
N ASN A 181 -19.03 -1.99 -17.60
CA ASN A 181 -19.50 -0.94 -16.70
C ASN A 181 -18.30 -0.20 -16.08
N VAL A 182 -17.86 0.86 -16.79
CA VAL A 182 -16.69 1.68 -16.41
C VAL A 182 -16.83 2.35 -15.02
N GLU A 183 -18.07 2.54 -14.54
CA GLU A 183 -18.31 3.17 -13.22
C GLU A 183 -18.15 2.19 -12.04
N ARG A 184 -18.15 0.88 -12.33
CA ARG A 184 -18.00 -0.19 -11.31
C ARG A 184 -16.60 -0.77 -11.26
N ILE A 185 -15.79 -0.53 -12.27
CA ILE A 185 -14.40 -0.99 -12.37
C ILE A 185 -13.45 0.07 -11.84
#